data_646763d88128b933c50f46eb4885cff7
#
_entry.id   646763d88128b933c50f46eb4885cff7
#
_cell.length_a   1.000
_cell.length_b   1.000
_cell.length_c   1.000
_cell.angle_alpha   90.00
_cell.angle_beta   90.00
_cell.angle_gamma   90.00
#
_symmetry.space_group_name_H-M   'P 1'
#
loop_
_entity.id
_entity.type
_entity.pdbx_description
1 polymer ?
#
loop_
_entity_poly.entity_id
_entity_poly.type
_entity_poly.pdbx_seq_one_letter_code
_entity_poly.pdbx_strand_id
1 'polypeptide(L)'
;MGVWEEGPAGVFGGSVWDEPERWRALADGSACPVCLRGEPLGVLVEREHTWITSGDRVPVRGYLCVVAKFHVLEPFELPPAERAAFWEDVLFAAERVARLLEPIKVNYEFHGNSLPHLHAHVFPRFPGDRFVGGPIDGRAPPVAQSPEELDRLRRTLTAS
;
A
#
# COMPACT_ATOMS: atom_id res chain seq x y z
N MET A 1 12.71 -0.91 -3.90
CA MET A 1 12.26 -1.65 -2.70
C MET A 1 10.79 -1.34 -2.47
N GLY A 2 9.97 -2.35 -2.42
CA GLY A 2 8.55 -2.19 -2.08
C GLY A 2 8.38 -1.91 -0.59
N VAL A 3 7.24 -1.36 -0.20
CA VAL A 3 6.84 -1.11 1.20
C VAL A 3 6.97 -2.37 2.08
N TRP A 4 7.09 -3.53 1.44
CA TRP A 4 7.12 -4.88 2.04
C TRP A 4 8.52 -5.41 2.41
N GLU A 5 9.61 -4.82 1.92
CA GLU A 5 10.94 -5.41 2.09
C GLU A 5 11.64 -5.05 3.41
N GLU A 6 11.12 -4.08 4.16
CA GLU A 6 11.66 -3.70 5.47
C GLU A 6 10.85 -4.17 6.67
N GLY A 7 9.91 -5.08 6.46
CA GLY A 7 9.45 -5.87 7.58
C GLY A 7 10.63 -6.73 8.06
N PRO A 8 10.89 -6.83 9.37
CA PRO A 8 11.90 -7.76 9.86
C PRO A 8 11.62 -9.14 9.25
N ALA A 9 12.68 -9.83 8.84
CA ALA A 9 12.57 -11.21 8.38
C ALA A 9 11.71 -11.99 9.39
N GLY A 10 10.51 -12.39 8.99
CA GLY A 10 9.58 -13.02 9.91
C GLY A 10 8.21 -12.34 10.05
N VAL A 11 7.90 -11.31 9.27
CA VAL A 11 6.55 -10.70 9.25
C VAL A 11 5.45 -11.76 8.99
N PHE A 12 5.80 -12.86 8.37
CA PHE A 12 4.91 -14.01 8.17
C PHE A 12 5.33 -15.26 8.98
N GLY A 13 6.40 -15.19 9.77
CA GLY A 13 6.94 -16.31 10.56
C GLY A 13 6.72 -16.21 12.07
N GLY A 14 6.40 -15.03 12.58
CA GLY A 14 6.00 -14.74 13.95
C GLY A 14 5.11 -13.52 13.95
N SER A 15 3.96 -13.60 14.58
CA SER A 15 3.05 -12.46 14.68
C SER A 15 3.65 -11.41 15.61
N VAL A 16 3.73 -10.14 15.16
CA VAL A 16 4.06 -9.02 16.08
C VAL A 16 3.05 -8.90 17.23
N TRP A 17 1.89 -9.56 17.11
CA TRP A 17 0.89 -9.64 18.16
C TRP A 17 1.33 -10.51 19.35
N ASP A 18 2.31 -11.40 19.13
CA ASP A 18 2.94 -12.21 20.19
C ASP A 18 4.02 -11.42 20.93
N GLU A 19 4.31 -10.19 20.49
CA GLU A 19 5.27 -9.24 21.07
C GLU A 19 4.54 -7.94 21.51
N PRO A 20 3.82 -7.91 22.64
CA PRO A 20 2.93 -6.80 23.01
C PRO A 20 3.60 -5.42 23.10
N GLU A 21 4.85 -5.37 23.50
CA GLU A 21 5.61 -4.11 23.59
C GLU A 21 5.95 -3.58 22.20
N ARG A 22 6.36 -4.46 21.31
CA ARG A 22 6.65 -4.11 19.92
C ARG A 22 5.39 -3.67 19.19
N TRP A 23 4.27 -4.42 19.35
CA TRP A 23 2.98 -4.01 18.80
C TRP A 23 2.58 -2.61 19.27
N ARG A 24 2.68 -2.34 20.59
CA ARG A 24 2.36 -1.01 21.14
C ARG A 24 3.21 0.10 20.54
N ALA A 25 4.51 -0.11 20.42
CA ALA A 25 5.43 0.87 19.83
C ALA A 25 5.16 1.11 18.33
N LEU A 26 4.73 0.10 17.60
CA LEU A 26 4.28 0.27 16.21
C LEU A 26 2.94 1.01 16.16
N ALA A 27 1.99 0.63 17.02
CA ALA A 27 0.64 1.19 17.04
C ALA A 27 0.58 2.64 17.51
N ASP A 28 1.46 3.06 18.42
CA ASP A 28 1.55 4.47 18.87
C ASP A 28 2.45 5.33 17.96
N GLY A 29 3.07 4.74 16.95
CA GLY A 29 3.93 5.43 15.98
C GLY A 29 5.40 5.54 16.37
N SER A 30 5.77 5.26 17.64
CA SER A 30 7.14 5.44 18.13
C SER A 30 8.17 4.53 17.46
N ALA A 31 7.76 3.35 17.01
CA ALA A 31 8.57 2.43 16.20
C ALA A 31 8.06 2.29 14.75
N CYS A 32 7.09 3.09 14.33
CA CYS A 32 6.56 3.02 12.97
C CYS A 32 7.60 3.51 11.95
N PRO A 33 8.02 2.67 10.98
CA PRO A 33 9.05 3.07 10.02
C PRO A 33 8.63 4.22 9.10
N VAL A 34 7.34 4.36 8.82
CA VAL A 34 6.81 5.50 8.04
C VAL A 34 6.97 6.79 8.83
N CYS A 35 6.57 6.79 10.11
CA CYS A 35 6.66 7.97 10.98
C CYS A 35 8.12 8.37 11.26
N LEU A 36 8.99 7.38 11.50
CA LEU A 36 10.41 7.64 11.78
C LEU A 36 11.16 8.21 10.56
N ARG A 37 10.78 7.82 9.34
CA ARG A 37 11.35 8.38 8.12
C ARG A 37 10.67 9.67 7.68
N GLY A 38 9.43 9.90 8.09
CA GLY A 38 8.60 11.00 7.63
C GLY A 38 7.85 10.73 6.32
N GLU A 39 8.14 9.59 5.67
CA GLU A 39 7.45 9.14 4.46
C GLU A 39 7.59 7.62 4.28
N PRO A 40 6.71 6.95 3.52
CA PRO A 40 6.89 5.55 3.15
C PRO A 40 7.97 5.38 2.06
N LEU A 41 8.38 4.13 1.82
CA LEU A 41 9.23 3.81 0.68
C LEU A 41 8.44 3.81 -0.64
N GLY A 42 9.13 4.04 -1.75
CA GLY A 42 8.59 3.90 -3.09
C GLY A 42 7.51 4.92 -3.46
N VAL A 43 7.59 6.14 -2.92
CA VAL A 43 6.65 7.22 -3.25
C VAL A 43 6.69 7.52 -4.74
N LEU A 44 5.56 7.35 -5.41
CA LEU A 44 5.35 7.78 -6.79
C LEU A 44 4.77 9.19 -6.84
N VAL A 45 3.81 9.47 -5.97
CA VAL A 45 3.12 10.76 -5.86
C VAL A 45 2.82 11.07 -4.40
N GLU A 46 3.10 12.28 -4.00
CA GLU A 46 2.64 12.87 -2.75
C GLU A 46 1.35 13.66 -3.00
N ARG A 47 0.34 13.43 -2.17
CA ARG A 47 -0.91 14.18 -2.16
C ARG A 47 -1.05 14.92 -0.82
N GLU A 48 -2.09 15.71 -0.66
CA GLU A 48 -2.29 16.51 0.56
C GLU A 48 -2.34 15.64 1.84
N HIS A 49 -3.09 14.54 1.80
CA HIS A 49 -3.34 13.67 2.96
C HIS A 49 -2.71 12.28 2.86
N THR A 50 -2.13 11.94 1.72
CA THR A 50 -1.59 10.60 1.46
C THR A 50 -0.31 10.64 0.64
N TRP A 51 0.37 9.47 0.63
CA TRP A 51 1.34 9.12 -0.41
C TRP A 51 0.82 7.94 -1.21
N ILE A 52 1.00 7.96 -2.52
CA ILE A 52 0.74 6.81 -3.40
C ILE A 52 2.09 6.20 -3.74
N THR A 53 2.25 4.94 -3.39
CA THR A 53 3.53 4.23 -3.50
C THR A 53 3.42 3.00 -4.39
N SER A 54 4.54 2.54 -4.89
CA SER A 54 4.75 1.24 -5.51
C SER A 54 6.21 0.84 -5.36
N GLY A 55 6.64 -0.25 -5.98
CA GLY A 55 8.02 -0.72 -5.90
C GLY A 55 8.42 -1.51 -7.14
N ASP A 56 9.70 -1.83 -7.22
CA ASP A 56 10.28 -2.68 -8.26
C ASP A 56 9.91 -4.17 -8.11
N ARG A 57 9.45 -4.56 -6.92
CA ARG A 57 8.96 -5.92 -6.61
C ARG A 57 7.60 -5.81 -5.92
N VAL A 58 6.58 -6.36 -6.55
CA VAL A 58 5.18 -6.19 -6.14
C VAL A 58 4.41 -7.51 -6.20
N PRO A 59 3.31 -7.66 -5.47
CA PRO A 59 2.48 -8.87 -5.55
C PRO A 59 1.89 -9.13 -6.94
N VAL A 60 1.44 -8.06 -7.60
CA VAL A 60 0.94 -8.06 -8.97
C VAL A 60 1.38 -6.80 -9.70
N ARG A 61 1.56 -6.87 -11.01
CA ARG A 61 1.95 -5.69 -11.83
C ARG A 61 0.89 -4.59 -11.72
N GLY A 62 1.37 -3.36 -11.61
CA GLY A 62 0.50 -2.20 -11.46
C GLY A 62 -0.03 -1.99 -10.05
N TYR A 63 0.43 -2.78 -9.08
CA TYR A 63 0.11 -2.57 -7.67
C TYR A 63 0.43 -1.17 -7.21
N LEU A 64 -0.50 -0.57 -6.46
CA LEU A 64 -0.32 0.69 -5.76
C LEU A 64 -0.68 0.52 -4.29
N CYS A 65 -0.04 1.30 -3.43
CA CYS A 65 -0.43 1.42 -2.04
C CYS A 65 -0.65 2.90 -1.72
N VAL A 66 -1.78 3.21 -1.11
CA VAL A 66 -2.13 4.55 -0.64
C VAL A 66 -1.92 4.59 0.86
N VAL A 67 -0.95 5.37 1.32
CA VAL A 67 -0.54 5.45 2.71
C VAL A 67 -1.00 6.78 3.30
N ALA A 68 -1.71 6.75 4.42
CA ALA A 68 -2.14 7.97 5.11
C ALA A 68 -0.93 8.75 5.66
N LYS A 69 -0.98 10.09 5.62
CA LYS A 69 0.02 10.95 6.27
C LYS A 69 -0.14 10.99 7.79
N PHE A 70 -1.34 10.73 8.28
CA PHE A 70 -1.64 10.63 9.70
C PHE A 70 -1.37 9.22 10.20
N HIS A 71 -0.72 9.12 11.35
CA HIS A 71 -0.55 7.82 11.99
C HIS A 71 -1.84 7.45 12.73
N VAL A 72 -2.63 6.62 12.10
CA VAL A 72 -3.80 5.94 12.67
C VAL A 72 -3.78 4.48 12.20
N LEU A 73 -4.46 3.60 12.92
CA LEU A 73 -4.54 2.19 12.54
C LEU A 73 -5.70 1.96 11.59
N GLU A 74 -6.83 2.59 11.89
CA GLU A 74 -8.10 2.31 11.24
C GLU A 74 -8.67 3.55 10.52
N PRO A 75 -9.35 3.38 9.39
CA PRO A 75 -9.95 4.51 8.67
C PRO A 75 -10.94 5.33 9.50
N PHE A 76 -11.65 4.70 10.45
CA PHE A 76 -12.63 5.38 11.29
C PHE A 76 -11.98 6.29 12.36
N GLU A 77 -10.69 6.17 12.62
CA GLU A 77 -9.95 7.05 13.53
C GLU A 77 -9.60 8.40 12.89
N LEU A 78 -9.61 8.47 11.56
CA LEU A 78 -9.40 9.74 10.86
C LEU A 78 -10.57 10.71 11.11
N PRO A 79 -10.28 12.01 11.32
CA PRO A 79 -11.32 13.04 11.28
C PRO A 79 -12.11 12.98 9.97
N PRO A 80 -13.38 13.44 9.94
CA PRO A 80 -14.26 13.26 8.77
C PRO A 80 -13.70 13.79 7.44
N ALA A 81 -13.02 14.94 7.46
CA ALA A 81 -12.46 15.54 6.24
C ALA A 81 -11.27 14.73 5.71
N GLU A 82 -10.34 14.34 6.58
CA GLU A 82 -9.17 13.54 6.24
C GLU A 82 -9.56 12.13 5.80
N ARG A 83 -10.60 11.57 6.44
CA ARG A 83 -11.17 10.28 6.04
C ARG A 83 -11.76 10.34 4.63
N ALA A 84 -12.52 11.38 4.32
CA ALA A 84 -13.06 11.59 2.97
C ALA A 84 -11.94 11.72 1.95
N ALA A 85 -10.93 12.54 2.24
CA ALA A 85 -9.77 12.74 1.36
C ALA A 85 -8.96 11.44 1.16
N PHE A 86 -8.77 10.63 2.22
CA PHE A 86 -8.11 9.35 2.12
C PHE A 86 -8.84 8.40 1.14
N TRP A 87 -10.17 8.29 1.26
CA TRP A 87 -10.97 7.46 0.35
C TRP A 87 -10.94 7.98 -1.09
N GLU A 88 -11.01 9.30 -1.29
CA GLU A 88 -10.87 9.90 -2.62
C GLU A 88 -9.51 9.58 -3.24
N ASP A 89 -8.43 9.59 -2.45
CA ASP A 89 -7.09 9.25 -2.92
C ASP A 89 -6.95 7.76 -3.28
N VAL A 90 -7.62 6.87 -2.53
CA VAL A 90 -7.70 5.44 -2.86
C VAL A 90 -8.43 5.23 -4.19
N LEU A 91 -9.58 5.87 -4.37
CA LEU A 91 -10.36 5.79 -5.62
C LEU A 91 -9.61 6.41 -6.79
N PHE A 92 -8.95 7.54 -6.57
CA PHE A 92 -8.10 8.17 -7.57
C PHE A 92 -6.99 7.22 -8.05
N ALA A 93 -6.25 6.60 -7.14
CA ALA A 93 -5.19 5.65 -7.49
C ALA A 93 -5.75 4.46 -8.29
N ALA A 94 -6.89 3.91 -7.85
CA ALA A 94 -7.56 2.80 -8.51
C ALA A 94 -8.03 3.16 -9.92
N GLU A 95 -8.65 4.32 -10.10
CA GLU A 95 -9.13 4.79 -11.40
C GLU A 95 -7.96 5.00 -12.37
N ARG A 96 -6.87 5.62 -11.90
CA ARG A 96 -5.69 5.86 -12.73
C ARG A 96 -5.02 4.56 -13.20
N VAL A 97 -4.83 3.60 -12.31
CA VAL A 97 -4.26 2.30 -12.70
C VAL A 97 -5.21 1.51 -13.58
N ALA A 98 -6.52 1.59 -13.34
CA ALA A 98 -7.51 0.93 -14.18
C ALA A 98 -7.53 1.48 -15.61
N ARG A 99 -7.43 2.79 -15.78
CA ARG A 99 -7.34 3.43 -17.12
C ARG A 99 -6.03 3.09 -17.83
N LEU A 100 -4.93 2.95 -17.09
CA LEU A 100 -3.62 2.65 -17.67
C LEU A 100 -3.49 1.19 -18.13
N LEU A 101 -4.01 0.25 -17.34
CA LEU A 101 -3.74 -1.19 -17.50
C LEU A 101 -4.95 -2.01 -17.92
N GLU A 102 -6.15 -1.44 -17.89
CA GLU A 102 -7.42 -2.07 -18.27
C GLU A 102 -7.63 -3.45 -17.60
N PRO A 103 -7.49 -3.57 -16.26
CA PRO A 103 -7.70 -4.82 -15.56
C PRO A 103 -9.18 -5.24 -15.64
N ILE A 104 -9.43 -6.55 -15.47
CA ILE A 104 -10.80 -7.07 -15.38
C ILE A 104 -11.50 -6.64 -14.08
N LYS A 105 -10.72 -6.37 -13.02
CA LYS A 105 -11.19 -5.96 -11.70
C LYS A 105 -10.07 -5.22 -10.96
N VAL A 106 -10.43 -4.32 -10.05
CA VAL A 106 -9.53 -3.80 -9.03
C VAL A 106 -9.98 -4.35 -7.67
N ASN A 107 -9.06 -4.94 -6.93
CA ASN A 107 -9.28 -5.31 -5.54
C ASN A 107 -8.68 -4.27 -4.61
N TYR A 108 -9.37 -4.02 -3.51
CA TYR A 108 -8.95 -3.12 -2.44
C TYR A 108 -8.78 -3.95 -1.19
N GLU A 109 -7.63 -3.87 -0.55
CA GLU A 109 -7.36 -4.62 0.66
C GLU A 109 -6.79 -3.68 1.74
N PHE A 110 -7.31 -3.81 2.94
CA PHE A 110 -6.85 -3.11 4.13
C PHE A 110 -6.34 -4.15 5.12
N HIS A 111 -5.11 -4.04 5.56
CA HIS A 111 -4.50 -4.95 6.48
C HIS A 111 -4.00 -4.19 7.72
N GLY A 112 -2.68 -4.05 7.93
CA GLY A 112 -2.14 -3.40 9.11
C GLY A 112 -1.70 -4.39 10.19
N ASN A 113 -1.79 -5.70 9.91
CA ASN A 113 -1.49 -6.76 10.89
C ASN A 113 -0.01 -6.79 11.31
N SER A 114 0.88 -6.30 10.46
CA SER A 114 2.32 -6.24 10.73
C SER A 114 2.86 -4.82 10.81
N LEU A 115 2.22 -3.89 10.11
CA LEU A 115 2.50 -2.45 10.17
C LEU A 115 1.18 -1.72 10.40
N PRO A 116 0.84 -1.41 11.67
CA PRO A 116 -0.39 -0.70 12.02
C PRO A 116 -0.27 0.81 11.74
N HIS A 117 -0.14 1.16 10.48
CA HIS A 117 -0.20 2.49 9.94
C HIS A 117 -1.16 2.45 8.75
N LEU A 118 -2.22 3.22 8.77
CA LEU A 118 -3.30 3.14 7.80
C LEU A 118 -2.78 3.22 6.36
N HIS A 119 -3.05 2.17 5.61
CA HIS A 119 -2.76 2.09 4.18
C HIS A 119 -3.78 1.20 3.47
N ALA A 120 -4.01 1.49 2.21
CA ALA A 120 -4.88 0.72 1.32
C ALA A 120 -4.07 0.14 0.16
N HIS A 121 -4.22 -1.15 -0.05
CA HIS A 121 -3.66 -1.84 -1.21
C HIS A 121 -4.62 -1.78 -2.38
N VAL A 122 -4.13 -1.40 -3.54
CA VAL A 122 -4.88 -1.36 -4.80
C VAL A 122 -4.24 -2.35 -5.76
N PHE A 123 -4.96 -3.43 -6.04
CA PHE A 123 -4.49 -4.53 -6.88
C PHE A 123 -5.29 -4.60 -8.19
N PRO A 124 -4.72 -4.21 -9.33
CA PRO A 124 -5.31 -4.52 -10.63
C PRO A 124 -5.23 -6.02 -10.88
N ARG A 125 -6.38 -6.63 -11.28
CA ARG A 125 -6.52 -8.06 -11.47
C ARG A 125 -6.74 -8.37 -12.95
N PHE A 126 -6.04 -9.39 -13.44
CA PHE A 126 -6.07 -9.77 -14.85
C PHE A 126 -6.53 -11.21 -15.03
N PRO A 127 -7.16 -11.55 -16.18
CA PRO A 127 -7.43 -12.94 -16.49
C PRO A 127 -6.15 -13.77 -16.44
N GLY A 128 -6.19 -14.88 -15.72
CA GLY A 128 -5.04 -15.78 -15.59
C GLY A 128 -3.99 -15.33 -14.57
N ASP A 129 -4.24 -14.28 -13.77
CA ASP A 129 -3.35 -14.01 -12.65
C ASP A 129 -3.38 -15.19 -11.66
N ARG A 130 -2.27 -15.39 -10.94
CA ARG A 130 -2.10 -16.57 -10.07
C ARG A 130 -2.99 -16.58 -8.83
N PHE A 131 -3.73 -15.51 -8.58
CA PHE A 131 -4.63 -15.38 -7.43
C PHE A 131 -6.10 -15.37 -7.85
N VAL A 132 -6.41 -15.91 -9.05
CA VAL A 132 -7.78 -15.98 -9.56
C VAL A 132 -8.71 -16.65 -8.54
N GLY A 133 -9.82 -15.99 -8.23
CA GLY A 133 -10.83 -16.47 -7.29
C GLY A 133 -10.55 -16.21 -5.81
N GLY A 134 -9.43 -15.54 -5.47
CA GLY A 134 -9.08 -15.24 -4.09
C GLY A 134 -8.36 -13.91 -3.87
N PRO A 135 -8.10 -13.57 -2.62
CA PRO A 135 -7.28 -12.41 -2.27
C PRO A 135 -5.81 -12.61 -2.67
N ILE A 136 -5.04 -11.54 -2.64
CA ILE A 136 -3.60 -11.60 -2.87
C ILE A 136 -2.91 -12.33 -1.70
N ASP A 137 -2.10 -13.34 -2.00
CA ASP A 137 -1.20 -13.93 -1.01
C ASP A 137 0.12 -13.17 -1.01
N GLY A 138 0.32 -12.34 0.01
CA GLY A 138 1.54 -11.55 0.18
C GLY A 138 2.82 -12.38 0.41
N ARG A 139 2.69 -13.70 0.67
CA ARG A 139 3.83 -14.63 0.81
C ARG A 139 4.28 -15.20 -0.53
N ALA A 140 3.48 -15.02 -1.57
CA ALA A 140 3.85 -15.49 -2.89
C ALA A 140 5.04 -14.68 -3.43
N PRO A 141 5.94 -15.29 -4.22
CA PRO A 141 7.08 -14.58 -4.78
C PRO A 141 6.62 -13.34 -5.56
N PRO A 142 7.21 -12.16 -5.30
CA PRO A 142 6.81 -10.93 -5.99
C PRO A 142 7.17 -10.98 -7.47
N VAL A 143 6.47 -10.18 -8.25
CA VAL A 143 6.81 -9.92 -9.66
C VAL A 143 7.63 -8.64 -9.76
N ALA A 144 8.56 -8.60 -10.72
CA ALA A 144 9.34 -7.40 -10.98
C ALA A 144 8.53 -6.36 -11.77
N GLN A 145 8.73 -5.10 -11.42
CA GLN A 145 8.32 -3.94 -12.24
C GLN A 145 9.56 -3.18 -12.69
N SER A 146 9.66 -2.89 -13.97
CA SER A 146 10.80 -2.14 -14.49
C SER A 146 10.73 -0.65 -14.12
N PRO A 147 11.85 0.08 -14.20
CA PRO A 147 11.85 1.54 -14.03
C PRO A 147 10.87 2.25 -14.99
N GLU A 148 10.71 1.75 -16.21
CA GLU A 148 9.79 2.29 -17.20
C GLU A 148 8.33 2.08 -16.81
N GLU A 149 8.01 0.93 -16.20
CA GLU A 149 6.66 0.64 -15.68
C GLU A 149 6.33 1.55 -14.50
N LEU A 150 7.27 1.73 -13.57
CA LEU A 150 7.12 2.68 -12.45
C LEU A 150 6.94 4.12 -12.95
N ASP A 151 7.66 4.49 -13.96
CA ASP A 151 7.57 5.82 -14.59
C ASP A 151 6.22 6.03 -15.28
N ARG A 152 5.68 5.01 -15.92
CA ARG A 152 4.32 5.06 -16.49
C ARG A 152 3.26 5.23 -15.41
N LEU A 153 3.37 4.49 -14.30
CA LEU A 153 2.48 4.67 -13.15
C LEU A 153 2.56 6.09 -12.60
N ARG A 154 3.77 6.61 -12.39
CA ARG A 154 3.98 7.99 -11.91
C ARG A 154 3.33 9.01 -12.83
N ARG A 155 3.59 8.95 -14.14
CA ARG A 155 2.98 9.85 -15.11
C ARG A 155 1.47 9.81 -15.11
N THR A 156 0.88 8.61 -15.01
CA THR A 156 -0.58 8.43 -14.94
C THR A 156 -1.18 9.06 -13.67
N LEU A 157 -0.46 8.98 -12.55
CA LEU A 157 -0.90 9.57 -11.29
C LEU A 157 -0.73 11.09 -11.23
N THR A 158 0.17 11.67 -12.04
CA THR A 158 0.43 13.12 -12.08
C THR A 158 -0.28 13.84 -13.23
N ALA A 159 -0.84 13.11 -14.19
CA ALA A 159 -1.59 13.70 -15.30
C ALA A 159 -2.87 14.41 -14.79
N SER A 160 -3.11 15.61 -15.28
CA SER A 160 -4.32 16.41 -15.02
C SER A 160 -5.56 15.79 -15.63
#